data_47deec5f17a65dc32a5386e44ebf8634
#
_entry.id   47deec5f17a65dc32a5386e44ebf8634
#
_cell.length_a   1.000
_cell.length_b   1.000
_cell.length_c   1.000
_cell.angle_alpha   90.00
_cell.angle_beta   90.00
_cell.angle_gamma   90.00
#
_symmetry.space_group_name_H-M   'P 1'
#
loop_
_entity.id
_entity.type
_entity.pdbx_description
1 polymer ?
#
loop_
_entity_poly.entity_id
_entity_poly.type
_entity_poly.pdbx_seq_one_letter_code
_entity_poly.pdbx_strand_id
1 'polypeptide(L)'
;MMNIQLDDRLKNYMQENQLQNILITSMMCHTWGGSRLEISARFVDKNETERLKADNFKSFPHELGEVLIRRIPEKADDTVHLGLSRFFKKIIVEGIYSA
;
A
#
# COMPACT_ATOMS: atom_id res chain seq x y z
N MET A 1 -15.55 3.09 -4.38
CA MET A 1 -14.38 2.46 -4.98
C MET A 1 -13.14 3.23 -4.55
N MET A 2 -12.12 2.54 -4.10
CA MET A 2 -10.91 3.18 -3.56
C MET A 2 -10.03 3.71 -4.69
N ASN A 3 -9.71 4.98 -4.65
CA ASN A 3 -8.77 5.62 -5.59
C ASN A 3 -7.38 5.68 -4.96
N ILE A 4 -6.35 5.45 -5.75
CA ILE A 4 -4.98 5.50 -5.29
C ILE A 4 -4.29 6.71 -5.92
N GLN A 5 -3.71 7.56 -5.08
CA GLN A 5 -2.88 8.68 -5.53
C GLN A 5 -1.48 8.55 -4.96
N LEU A 6 -0.49 8.77 -5.82
CA LEU A 6 0.93 8.75 -5.44
C LEU A 6 1.40 10.19 -5.34
N ASP A 7 2.18 10.53 -4.32
CA ASP A 7 2.79 11.85 -4.28
C ASP A 7 4.00 11.91 -5.25
N ASP A 8 4.47 13.13 -5.53
CA ASP A 8 5.50 13.34 -6.53
C ASP A 8 6.83 12.67 -6.15
N ARG A 9 7.18 12.69 -4.89
CA ARG A 9 8.41 12.06 -4.40
C ARG A 9 8.37 10.55 -4.62
N LEU A 10 7.26 9.91 -4.30
CA LEU A 10 7.08 8.48 -4.50
C LEU A 10 7.10 8.13 -5.97
N LYS A 11 6.40 8.90 -6.81
CA LYS A 11 6.42 8.69 -8.27
C LYS A 11 7.83 8.75 -8.84
N ASN A 12 8.59 9.78 -8.47
CA ASN A 12 9.96 9.93 -8.95
C ASN A 12 10.83 8.76 -8.53
N TYR A 13 10.73 8.33 -7.28
CA TYR A 13 11.47 7.18 -6.79
C TYR A 13 11.11 5.91 -7.55
N MET A 14 9.83 5.68 -7.79
CA MET A 14 9.37 4.49 -8.51
C MET A 14 9.85 4.50 -9.97
N GLN A 15 9.80 5.65 -10.63
CA GLN A 15 10.26 5.78 -12.01
C GLN A 15 11.77 5.57 -12.12
N GLU A 16 12.55 6.14 -11.22
CA GLU A 16 14.01 5.99 -11.18
C GLU A 16 14.44 4.53 -10.95
N ASN A 17 13.68 3.78 -10.16
CA ASN A 17 14.01 2.41 -9.79
C ASN A 17 13.18 1.37 -10.53
N GLN A 18 12.39 1.78 -11.51
CA GLN A 18 11.53 0.90 -12.32
C GLN A 18 10.58 0.07 -11.48
N LEU A 19 10.00 0.68 -10.45
CA LEU A 19 9.03 0.05 -9.55
C LEU A 19 7.61 0.41 -10.01
N GLN A 20 6.70 -0.54 -9.97
CA GLN A 20 5.34 -0.34 -10.46
C GLN A 20 4.28 -0.76 -9.45
N ASN A 21 4.50 -1.85 -8.74
CA ASN A 21 3.46 -2.48 -7.94
C ASN A 21 3.78 -2.37 -6.45
N ILE A 22 2.74 -2.14 -5.66
CA ILE A 22 2.84 -1.96 -4.21
C ILE A 22 1.88 -2.92 -3.53
N LEU A 23 2.36 -3.61 -2.50
CA LEU A 23 1.55 -4.45 -1.64
C LEU A 23 1.26 -3.69 -0.35
N ILE A 24 -0.01 -3.54 -0.01
CA ILE A 24 -0.44 -3.00 1.28
C ILE A 24 -0.90 -4.16 2.15
N THR A 25 -0.32 -4.27 3.33
CA THR A 25 -0.68 -5.30 4.31
C THR A 25 -1.14 -4.65 5.59
N SER A 26 -2.02 -5.35 6.30
CA SER A 26 -2.45 -4.95 7.63
C SER A 26 -2.12 -6.07 8.61
N MET A 27 -1.62 -5.70 9.78
CA MET A 27 -1.25 -6.65 10.81
C MET A 27 -1.78 -6.18 12.15
N MET A 28 -2.40 -7.11 12.90
CA MET A 28 -2.86 -6.81 14.24
C MET A 28 -1.69 -6.98 15.20
N CYS A 29 -1.31 -5.89 15.87
CA CYS A 29 -0.23 -5.89 16.85
C CYS A 29 -0.83 -5.85 18.26
N HIS A 30 -0.40 -6.79 19.12
CA HIS A 30 -0.79 -6.83 20.52
C HIS A 30 0.27 -6.14 21.36
N THR A 31 -0.14 -5.12 22.10
CA THR A 31 0.74 -4.37 22.99
C THR A 31 0.15 -4.33 24.40
N TRP A 32 0.91 -3.79 25.34
CA TRP A 32 0.46 -3.62 26.71
C TRP A 32 -0.81 -2.76 26.84
N GLY A 33 -1.05 -1.86 25.89
CA GLY A 33 -2.22 -0.99 25.86
C GLY A 33 -3.40 -1.54 25.07
N GLY A 34 -3.31 -2.79 24.57
CA GLY A 34 -4.35 -3.42 23.77
C GLY A 34 -3.88 -3.81 22.38
N SER A 35 -4.82 -4.02 21.47
CA SER A 35 -4.52 -4.38 20.09
C SER A 35 -4.68 -3.19 19.16
N ARG A 36 -3.81 -3.04 18.19
CA ARG A 36 -3.95 -2.03 17.15
C ARG A 36 -3.62 -2.63 15.79
N LEU A 37 -4.25 -2.07 14.76
CA LEU A 37 -4.00 -2.46 13.39
C LEU A 37 -2.84 -1.61 12.84
N GLU A 38 -1.79 -2.27 12.34
CA GLU A 38 -0.70 -1.60 11.65
C GLU A 38 -0.84 -1.81 10.15
N ILE A 39 -0.72 -0.72 9.41
CA ILE A 39 -0.74 -0.74 7.95
C ILE A 39 0.67 -0.54 7.46
N SER A 40 1.14 -1.42 6.60
CA SER A 40 2.45 -1.29 5.97
C SER A 40 2.35 -1.52 4.46
N ALA A 41 3.33 -0.99 3.73
CA ALA A 41 3.37 -1.12 2.30
C ALA A 41 4.80 -1.39 1.84
N ARG A 42 4.94 -2.19 0.79
CA ARG A 42 6.24 -2.47 0.17
C ARG A 42 6.10 -2.66 -1.32
N PHE A 43 7.20 -2.50 -2.04
CA PHE A 43 7.21 -2.76 -3.47
C PHE A 43 7.28 -4.27 -3.73
N VAL A 44 6.58 -4.71 -4.78
CA VAL A 44 6.59 -6.09 -5.22
C VAL A 44 6.91 -6.15 -6.71
N ASP A 45 7.55 -7.22 -7.15
CA ASP A 45 7.86 -7.42 -8.55
C ASP A 45 6.66 -8.03 -9.30
N LYS A 46 6.80 -8.19 -10.60
CA LYS A 46 5.75 -8.73 -11.45
C LYS A 46 5.37 -10.17 -11.07
N ASN A 47 6.35 -11.00 -10.76
CA ASN A 47 6.11 -12.40 -10.40
C ASN A 47 5.35 -12.51 -9.07
N GLU A 48 5.75 -11.71 -8.08
CA GLU A 48 5.05 -11.66 -6.80
C GLU A 48 3.64 -11.13 -6.96
N THR A 49 3.46 -10.11 -7.81
CA THR A 49 2.15 -9.54 -8.12
C THR A 49 1.20 -10.60 -8.67
N GLU A 50 1.66 -11.41 -9.61
CA GLU A 50 0.83 -12.48 -10.19
C GLU A 50 0.45 -13.54 -9.15
N ARG A 51 1.38 -13.91 -8.27
CA ARG A 51 1.09 -14.85 -7.18
C ARG A 51 0.06 -14.29 -6.20
N LEU A 52 0.18 -13.02 -5.86
CA LEU A 52 -0.77 -12.36 -4.96
C LEU A 52 -2.17 -12.31 -5.58
N LYS A 53 -2.28 -12.01 -6.85
CA LYS A 53 -3.57 -12.03 -7.55
C LYS A 53 -4.19 -13.43 -7.55
N ALA A 54 -3.38 -14.46 -7.74
CA ALA A 54 -3.84 -15.85 -7.67
C ALA A 54 -4.30 -16.22 -6.25
N ASP A 55 -3.78 -15.54 -5.23
CA ASP A 55 -4.13 -15.76 -3.83
C ASP A 55 -5.24 -14.82 -3.33
N ASN A 56 -6.07 -14.34 -4.24
CA ASN A 56 -7.26 -13.51 -3.97
C ASN A 56 -6.97 -12.10 -3.47
N PHE A 57 -5.79 -11.56 -3.72
CA PHE A 57 -5.53 -10.15 -3.47
C PHE A 57 -6.24 -9.30 -4.50
N LYS A 58 -6.83 -8.20 -4.05
CA LYS A 58 -7.49 -7.24 -4.93
C LYS A 58 -6.48 -6.24 -5.47
N SER A 59 -6.68 -5.83 -6.71
CA SER A 59 -5.80 -4.88 -7.39
C SER A 59 -6.54 -3.57 -7.64
N PHE A 60 -5.88 -2.47 -7.31
CA PHE A 60 -6.38 -1.12 -7.57
C PHE A 60 -5.33 -0.38 -8.40
N PRO A 61 -5.71 0.15 -9.58
CA PRO A 61 -4.74 0.79 -10.45
C PRO A 61 -4.30 2.16 -9.93
N HIS A 62 -3.07 2.52 -10.26
CA HIS A 62 -2.55 3.87 -10.08
C HIS A 62 -1.76 4.26 -11.34
N GLU A 63 -1.19 5.48 -11.36
CA GLU A 63 -0.54 6.01 -12.56
C GLU A 63 0.59 5.13 -13.12
N LEU A 64 1.33 4.45 -12.25
CA LEU A 64 2.52 3.70 -12.65
C LEU A 64 2.35 2.18 -12.61
N GLY A 65 1.25 1.69 -12.05
CA GLY A 65 1.03 0.26 -11.91
C GLY A 65 -0.20 -0.02 -11.08
N GLU A 66 -0.06 -0.86 -10.04
CA GLU A 66 -1.21 -1.24 -9.21
C GLU A 66 -0.84 -1.44 -7.76
N VAL A 67 -1.84 -1.30 -6.90
CA VAL A 67 -1.76 -1.60 -5.47
C VAL A 67 -2.52 -2.90 -5.22
N LEU A 68 -1.91 -3.79 -4.46
CA LEU A 68 -2.50 -5.07 -4.09
C LEU A 68 -2.85 -5.07 -2.61
N ILE A 69 -4.08 -5.46 -2.30
CA ILE A 69 -4.55 -5.51 -0.93
C ILE A 69 -5.45 -6.72 -0.73
N ARG A 70 -5.24 -7.46 0.33
CA ARG A 70 -6.00 -8.69 0.60
C ARG A 70 -7.41 -8.40 1.08
N ARG A 71 -7.54 -7.44 2.01
CA ARG A 71 -8.82 -7.04 2.56
C ARG A 71 -9.01 -5.55 2.40
N ILE A 72 -10.16 -5.15 1.90
CA ILE A 72 -10.52 -3.74 1.85
C ILE A 72 -10.78 -3.31 3.31
N PRO A 73 -10.07 -2.30 3.81
CA PRO A 73 -10.29 -1.81 5.17
C PRO A 73 -11.72 -1.31 5.35
N GLU A 74 -12.31 -1.60 6.51
CA GLU A 74 -13.66 -1.10 6.82
C GLU A 74 -13.72 0.42 6.87
N LYS A 75 -12.60 1.04 7.26
CA LYS A 75 -12.49 2.49 7.32
C LYS A 75 -11.35 2.94 6.41
N ALA A 76 -11.72 3.40 5.23
CA ALA A 76 -10.78 3.99 4.29
C ALA A 76 -11.44 5.20 3.62
N ASP A 77 -10.65 6.22 3.32
CA ASP A 77 -11.11 7.34 2.52
C ASP A 77 -11.36 6.88 1.07
N ASP A 78 -12.15 7.65 0.32
CA ASP A 78 -12.35 7.38 -1.10
C ASP A 78 -11.04 7.44 -1.87
N THR A 79 -10.11 8.26 -1.41
CA THR A 79 -8.77 8.39 -1.99
C THR A 79 -7.73 8.00 -0.95
N VAL A 80 -6.87 7.06 -1.30
CA VAL A 80 -5.72 6.65 -0.49
C VAL A 80 -4.48 7.29 -1.08
N HIS A 81 -3.76 8.04 -0.25
CA HIS A 81 -2.53 8.73 -0.65
C HIS A 81 -1.32 7.92 -0.22
N LEU A 82 -0.42 7.68 -1.17
CA LEU A 82 0.83 6.99 -0.92
C LEU A 82 1.98 7.96 -1.10
N GLY A 83 2.88 7.99 -0.13
CA GLY A 83 4.05 8.86 -0.14
C GLY A 83 5.32 8.10 0.20
N LEU A 84 6.44 8.79 0.14
CA LEU A 84 7.74 8.23 0.45
C LEU A 84 8.35 8.97 1.64
N SER A 85 8.78 8.21 2.65
CA SER A 85 9.47 8.77 3.81
C SER A 85 10.82 9.38 3.41
N ARG A 86 11.17 10.51 4.04
CA ARG A 86 12.43 11.21 3.76
C ARG A 86 13.68 10.41 4.14
N PHE A 87 13.60 9.66 5.25
CA PHE A 87 14.80 9.09 5.86
C PHE A 87 14.99 7.60 5.58
N PHE A 88 13.89 6.86 5.44
CA PHE A 88 13.96 5.41 5.37
C PHE A 88 13.50 4.83 4.04
N LYS A 89 13.10 5.67 3.11
CA LYS A 89 12.53 5.27 1.81
C LYS A 89 11.40 4.25 1.94
N LYS A 90 10.63 4.40 3.02
CA LYS A 90 9.43 3.58 3.26
C LYS A 90 8.22 4.24 2.64
N ILE A 91 7.29 3.42 2.18
CA ILE A 91 6.01 3.92 1.68
C ILE A 91 5.14 4.32 2.85
N ILE A 92 4.60 5.53 2.80
CA ILE A 92 3.66 6.05 3.78
C ILE A 92 2.26 5.91 3.20
N VAL A 93 1.34 5.34 3.97
CA VAL A 93 -0.05 5.14 3.55
C VAL A 93 -0.95 6.06 4.36
N GLU A 94 -1.70 6.93 3.66
CA GLU A 94 -2.70 7.81 4.27
C GLU A 94 -4.07 7.51 3.68
N GLY A 95 -5.10 7.55 4.52
CA GLY A 95 -6.48 7.30 4.10
C GLY A 95 -7.00 5.92 4.46
N ILE A 96 -6.19 5.09 5.10
CA ILE A 96 -6.59 3.81 5.67
C ILE A 96 -6.42 3.90 7.18
N TYR A 97 -7.49 3.60 7.91
CA TYR A 97 -7.51 3.78 9.36
C TYR A 97 -7.69 2.46 10.09
N SER A 98 -7.09 2.35 11.26
CA SER A 98 -7.39 1.26 12.18
C SER A 98 -8.78 1.45 12.76
N ALA A 99 -9.53 0.37 12.82
CA ALA A 99 -10.85 0.38 13.40
C ALA A 99 -10.80 0.55 14.92
#